data_9a4847c534c4e8e62717591ee1bf8c77
#
_entry.id   9a4847c534c4e8e62717591ee1bf8c77
#
_cell.length_a   1.000
_cell.length_b   1.000
_cell.length_c   1.000
_cell.angle_alpha   90.00
_cell.angle_beta   90.00
_cell.angle_gamma   90.00
#
_symmetry.space_group_name_H-M   'P 1'
#
loop_
_entity.id
_entity.type
_entity.pdbx_description
1 polymer ?
#
loop_
_entity_poly.entity_id
_entity_poly.type
_entity_poly.pdbx_seq_one_letter_code
_entity_poly.pdbx_strand_id
1 'polypeptide(L)'
;MTHAIETIHWYMECDTPANAVGIGHAFDWPFECPDNLSCTLEYPKGFLVTYAGCHTMGTDFGSIVFHGSKAILDISRAALALYEQDRGRGWPKFNRAERRWRPEPKIYVESEHEGTSDHLRNWLDCIRSRKEPNAPIRVGVAAARAAHIGNAALRSGKKVNWDDKQQKLAFAE
;
A
#
# COMPACT_ATOMS: atom_id res chain seq x y z
N MET A 1 2.27 6.13 -3.28
CA MET A 1 1.02 5.34 -3.11
C MET A 1 0.86 4.22 -4.15
N THR A 2 0.94 4.45 -5.46
CA THR A 2 0.65 3.46 -6.51
C THR A 2 1.41 2.13 -6.40
N HIS A 3 2.74 2.14 -6.16
CA HIS A 3 3.53 0.92 -5.97
C HIS A 3 3.03 0.06 -4.80
N ALA A 4 2.73 0.68 -3.66
CA ALA A 4 2.21 -0.04 -2.50
C ALA A 4 0.81 -0.62 -2.78
N ILE A 5 -0.05 0.14 -3.46
CA ILE A 5 -1.39 -0.32 -3.85
C ILE A 5 -1.31 -1.52 -4.79
N GLU A 6 -0.42 -1.50 -5.77
CA GLU A 6 -0.24 -2.64 -6.68
C GLU A 6 0.14 -3.92 -5.91
N THR A 7 1.10 -3.83 -5.00
CA THR A 7 1.48 -4.96 -4.15
C THR A 7 0.29 -5.47 -3.33
N ILE A 8 -0.50 -4.56 -2.76
CA ILE A 8 -1.70 -4.93 -1.99
C ILE A 8 -2.73 -5.63 -2.88
N HIS A 9 -2.99 -5.09 -4.07
CA HIS A 9 -3.92 -5.70 -5.03
C HIS A 9 -3.50 -7.12 -5.40
N TRP A 10 -2.21 -7.33 -5.61
CA TRP A 10 -1.66 -8.63 -5.94
C TRP A 10 -1.85 -9.64 -4.80
N TYR A 11 -1.47 -9.27 -3.56
CA TYR A 11 -1.61 -10.17 -2.40
C TYR A 11 -3.07 -10.43 -2.02
N MET A 12 -3.93 -9.42 -2.15
CA MET A 12 -5.33 -9.51 -1.75
C MET A 12 -6.24 -9.99 -2.88
N GLU A 13 -5.75 -10.12 -4.11
CA GLU A 13 -6.52 -10.48 -5.31
C GLU A 13 -7.82 -9.64 -5.44
N CYS A 14 -7.70 -8.35 -5.21
CA CYS A 14 -8.79 -7.40 -5.26
C CYS A 14 -8.23 -6.01 -5.60
N ASP A 15 -8.56 -5.50 -6.76
CA ASP A 15 -7.89 -4.37 -7.42
C ASP A 15 -8.70 -3.07 -7.47
N THR A 16 -9.93 -3.08 -6.95
CA THR A 16 -10.80 -1.91 -7.01
C THR A 16 -11.43 -1.64 -5.65
N PRO A 17 -11.14 -0.51 -4.99
CA PRO A 17 -11.80 -0.12 -3.77
C PRO A 17 -13.24 0.31 -4.02
N ALA A 18 -14.13 0.00 -3.08
CA ALA A 18 -15.53 0.42 -3.11
C ALA A 18 -15.71 1.89 -2.72
N ASN A 19 -14.88 2.37 -1.79
CA ASN A 19 -14.91 3.76 -1.35
C ASN A 19 -13.60 4.18 -0.69
N ALA A 20 -13.47 5.49 -0.46
CA ALA A 20 -12.35 6.09 0.26
C ALA A 20 -12.78 7.27 1.11
N VAL A 21 -12.00 7.52 2.16
CA VAL A 21 -11.96 8.74 2.95
C VAL A 21 -10.53 9.23 3.08
N GLY A 22 -10.32 10.53 3.18
CA GLY A 22 -8.98 11.09 3.30
C GLY A 22 -8.97 12.46 3.93
N ILE A 23 -7.86 12.77 4.60
CA ILE A 23 -7.56 14.08 5.16
C ILE A 23 -6.07 14.37 5.00
N GLY A 24 -5.71 15.61 4.76
CA GLY A 24 -4.32 16.03 4.67
C GLY A 24 -4.17 17.54 4.60
N HIS A 25 -3.00 18.01 4.98
CA HIS A 25 -2.64 19.41 4.96
C HIS A 25 -1.19 19.60 4.51
N ALA A 26 -0.90 20.77 3.94
CA ALA A 26 0.45 21.27 3.73
C ALA A 26 0.85 22.09 4.95
N PHE A 27 1.84 21.60 5.71
CA PHE A 27 2.31 22.22 6.94
C PHE A 27 3.63 22.95 6.72
N ASP A 28 4.55 22.34 5.97
CA ASP A 28 5.92 22.85 5.81
C ASP A 28 6.16 23.44 4.42
N TRP A 29 5.48 22.95 3.41
CA TRP A 29 5.72 23.33 2.02
C TRP A 29 4.56 24.14 1.45
N PRO A 30 4.82 25.25 0.74
CA PRO A 30 3.79 26.10 0.15
C PRO A 30 3.22 25.50 -1.16
N PHE A 31 2.97 24.19 -1.18
CA PHE A 31 2.41 23.51 -2.34
C PHE A 31 0.91 23.26 -2.18
N GLU A 32 0.19 23.13 -3.30
CA GLU A 32 -1.21 22.72 -3.30
C GLU A 32 -1.41 21.27 -2.81
N CYS A 33 -0.39 20.43 -2.97
CA CYS A 33 -0.44 19.05 -2.50
C CYS A 33 -0.10 19.00 -1.01
N PRO A 34 -0.90 18.28 -0.20
CA PRO A 34 -0.56 18.02 1.18
C PRO A 34 0.80 17.34 1.33
N ASP A 35 1.60 17.80 2.27
CA ASP A 35 2.86 17.18 2.68
C ASP A 35 2.64 16.12 3.78
N ASN A 36 1.50 16.21 4.47
CA ASN A 36 1.01 15.22 5.41
C ASN A 36 -0.42 14.82 5.06
N LEU A 37 -0.64 13.53 4.87
CA LEU A 37 -1.97 13.02 4.54
C LEU A 37 -2.21 11.62 5.11
N SER A 38 -3.48 11.31 5.34
CA SER A 38 -3.98 9.97 5.63
C SER A 38 -5.18 9.66 4.76
N CYS A 39 -5.21 8.47 4.19
CA CYS A 39 -6.28 8.01 3.34
C CYS A 39 -6.62 6.55 3.66
N THR A 40 -7.90 6.24 3.80
CA THR A 40 -8.37 4.87 3.98
C THR A 40 -9.26 4.47 2.81
N LEU A 41 -8.94 3.35 2.20
CA LEU A 41 -9.69 2.71 1.13
C LEU A 41 -10.38 1.45 1.68
N GLU A 42 -11.65 1.29 1.40
CA GLU A 42 -12.42 0.09 1.72
C GLU A 42 -12.59 -0.78 0.47
N TYR A 43 -12.28 -2.05 0.60
CA TYR A 43 -12.37 -3.01 -0.51
C TYR A 43 -13.55 -3.97 -0.33
N PRO A 44 -14.22 -4.37 -1.44
CA PRO A 44 -15.41 -5.23 -1.38
C PRO A 44 -15.14 -6.64 -0.84
N LYS A 45 -13.88 -7.09 -0.83
CA LYS A 45 -13.45 -8.35 -0.16
C LYS A 45 -13.43 -8.28 1.37
N GLY A 46 -13.77 -7.13 1.98
CA GLY A 46 -13.87 -6.99 3.44
C GLY A 46 -12.53 -6.68 4.12
N PHE A 47 -11.68 -5.86 3.51
CA PHE A 47 -10.48 -5.32 4.13
C PHE A 47 -10.35 -3.81 3.90
N LEU A 48 -9.55 -3.18 4.74
CA LEU A 48 -9.21 -1.77 4.65
C LEU A 48 -7.72 -1.61 4.32
N VAL A 49 -7.43 -0.58 3.53
CA VAL A 49 -6.07 -0.12 3.28
C VAL A 49 -5.94 1.29 3.81
N THR A 50 -5.08 1.49 4.80
CA THR A 50 -4.74 2.83 5.29
C THR A 50 -3.38 3.24 4.76
N TYR A 51 -3.34 4.36 4.06
CA TYR A 51 -2.13 4.99 3.58
C TYR A 51 -1.84 6.25 4.38
N ALA A 52 -0.67 6.34 4.99
CA ALA A 52 -0.15 7.53 5.61
C ALA A 52 1.05 8.03 4.79
N GLY A 53 1.00 9.27 4.35
CA GLY A 53 2.09 9.93 3.63
C GLY A 53 2.58 11.14 4.41
N CYS A 54 3.89 11.20 4.65
CA CYS A 54 4.56 12.35 5.24
C CYS A 54 5.80 12.66 4.40
N HIS A 55 5.85 13.83 3.81
CA HIS A 55 6.96 14.28 2.97
C HIS A 55 7.96 15.16 3.71
N THR A 56 7.71 15.45 5.00
CA THR A 56 8.57 16.32 5.81
C THR A 56 9.70 15.56 6.53
N MET A 57 9.61 14.22 6.57
CA MET A 57 10.58 13.34 7.24
C MET A 57 11.19 12.36 6.25
N GLY A 58 12.49 12.48 6.00
CA GLY A 58 13.21 11.68 4.99
C GLY A 58 13.75 10.33 5.45
N THR A 59 13.47 9.87 6.68
CA THR A 59 14.13 8.71 7.27
C THR A 59 13.30 7.43 7.31
N ASP A 60 12.00 7.51 7.07
CA ASP A 60 11.13 6.33 7.00
C ASP A 60 10.75 6.05 5.55
N PHE A 61 11.30 4.97 4.99
CA PHE A 61 10.99 4.54 3.62
C PHE A 61 9.63 3.84 3.50
N GLY A 62 8.93 3.68 4.63
CA GLY A 62 7.65 3.00 4.71
C GLY A 62 7.72 1.50 4.40
N SER A 63 6.75 0.79 4.90
CA SER A 63 6.51 -0.63 4.57
C SER A 63 5.03 -0.86 4.32
N ILE A 64 4.71 -2.01 3.74
CA ILE A 64 3.35 -2.49 3.59
C ILE A 64 3.14 -3.53 4.67
N VAL A 65 2.24 -3.26 5.62
CA VAL A 65 1.96 -4.17 6.71
C VAL A 65 0.56 -4.76 6.55
N PHE A 66 0.48 -6.07 6.36
CA PHE A 66 -0.77 -6.81 6.34
C PHE A 66 -1.08 -7.33 7.74
N HIS A 67 -2.15 -6.85 8.33
CA HIS A 67 -2.66 -7.28 9.64
C HIS A 67 -3.71 -8.38 9.44
N GLY A 68 -3.28 -9.63 9.45
CA GLY A 68 -4.16 -10.78 9.36
C GLY A 68 -4.62 -11.28 10.73
N SER A 69 -5.58 -12.20 10.73
CA SER A 69 -6.09 -12.82 11.98
C SER A 69 -5.12 -13.84 12.61
N LYS A 70 -4.13 -14.32 11.89
CA LYS A 70 -3.17 -15.34 12.35
C LYS A 70 -1.73 -14.85 12.38
N ALA A 71 -1.42 -13.85 11.57
CA ALA A 71 -0.06 -13.34 11.41
C ALA A 71 -0.07 -11.90 10.91
N ILE A 72 1.05 -11.21 11.10
CA ILE A 72 1.37 -9.92 10.49
C ILE A 72 2.46 -10.17 9.45
N LEU A 73 2.25 -9.68 8.24
CA LEU A 73 3.25 -9.69 7.18
C LEU A 73 3.72 -8.26 6.94
N ASP A 74 5.00 -8.01 7.11
CA ASP A 74 5.65 -6.72 6.86
C ASP A 74 6.53 -6.84 5.62
N ILE A 75 6.28 -6.02 4.61
CA ILE A 75 6.99 -6.03 3.34
C ILE A 75 7.61 -4.65 3.12
N SER A 76 8.92 -4.62 3.00
CA SER A 76 9.69 -3.45 2.58
C SER A 76 10.39 -3.71 1.24
N ARG A 77 11.11 -2.72 0.73
CA ARG A 77 11.98 -2.93 -0.44
C ARG A 77 13.17 -3.84 -0.17
N ALA A 78 13.59 -3.95 1.09
CA ALA A 78 14.77 -4.69 1.49
C ALA A 78 14.46 -6.10 2.02
N ALA A 79 13.27 -6.30 2.59
CA ALA A 79 12.97 -7.55 3.28
C ALA A 79 11.46 -7.80 3.40
N LEU A 80 11.15 -9.06 3.65
CA LEU A 80 9.83 -9.54 4.06
C LEU A 80 9.97 -10.21 5.42
N ALA A 81 9.09 -9.86 6.37
CA ALA A 81 9.04 -10.43 7.69
C ALA A 81 7.63 -10.91 8.05
N LEU A 82 7.49 -12.16 8.49
CA LEU A 82 6.25 -12.74 8.96
C LEU A 82 6.30 -12.93 10.47
N TYR A 83 5.34 -12.35 11.19
CA TYR A 83 5.19 -12.46 12.63
C TYR A 83 3.91 -13.22 12.94
N GLU A 84 4.01 -14.37 13.62
CA GLU A 84 2.81 -15.08 14.10
C GLU A 84 2.12 -14.29 15.22
N GLN A 85 0.80 -14.18 15.14
CA GLN A 85 0.01 -13.68 16.26
C GLN A 85 -0.18 -14.78 17.30
N ASP A 86 0.54 -14.66 18.39
CA ASP A 86 0.30 -15.50 19.55
C ASP A 86 -0.79 -14.87 20.45
N ARG A 87 -2.01 -15.33 20.31
CA ARG A 87 -3.17 -14.82 21.07
C ARG A 87 -3.13 -15.19 22.58
N GLY A 88 -2.13 -15.93 23.04
CA GLY A 88 -2.07 -16.47 24.40
C GLY A 88 -0.89 -16.02 25.27
N ARG A 89 0.13 -15.41 24.74
CA ARG A 89 1.41 -15.19 25.46
C ARG A 89 1.64 -13.78 26.01
N GLY A 90 0.63 -12.94 26.06
CA GLY A 90 0.80 -11.57 26.58
C GLY A 90 1.55 -10.64 25.62
N TRP A 91 1.93 -9.45 26.13
CA TRP A 91 2.65 -8.46 25.34
C TRP A 91 4.07 -8.92 25.00
N PRO A 92 4.57 -8.65 23.78
CA PRO A 92 5.95 -8.95 23.43
C PRO A 92 6.90 -8.25 24.40
N LYS A 93 7.95 -8.96 24.82
CA LYS A 93 8.97 -8.40 25.70
C LYS A 93 9.74 -7.31 24.95
N PHE A 94 10.02 -6.22 25.65
CA PHE A 94 10.83 -5.16 25.11
C PHE A 94 12.26 -5.64 24.85
N ASN A 95 12.68 -5.63 23.59
CA ASN A 95 14.06 -5.91 23.24
C ASN A 95 14.91 -4.65 23.50
N ARG A 96 15.70 -4.68 24.58
CA ARG A 96 16.55 -3.53 24.98
C ARG A 96 17.66 -3.23 24.00
N ALA A 97 18.19 -4.22 23.31
CA ALA A 97 19.26 -4.04 22.33
C ALA A 97 18.74 -3.31 21.07
N GLU A 98 17.54 -3.65 20.64
CA GLU A 98 16.92 -3.08 19.46
C GLU A 98 15.96 -1.92 19.76
N ARG A 99 15.74 -1.62 21.03
CA ARG A 99 14.80 -0.57 21.49
C ARG A 99 13.40 -0.66 20.90
N ARG A 100 12.89 -1.88 20.71
CA ARG A 100 11.57 -2.12 20.11
C ARG A 100 10.80 -3.24 20.81
N TRP A 101 9.47 -3.22 20.61
CA TRP A 101 8.52 -4.19 21.15
C TRP A 101 8.12 -5.27 20.13
N ARG A 102 8.77 -5.34 18.97
CA ARG A 102 8.43 -6.32 17.93
C ARG A 102 8.95 -7.70 18.35
N PRO A 103 8.12 -8.76 18.20
CA PRO A 103 8.61 -10.12 18.33
C PRO A 103 9.64 -10.41 17.23
N GLU A 104 10.42 -11.47 17.40
CA GLU A 104 11.24 -11.98 16.32
C GLU A 104 10.34 -12.54 15.21
N PRO A 105 10.65 -12.30 13.94
CA PRO A 105 9.88 -12.85 12.84
C PRO A 105 10.06 -14.37 12.78
N LYS A 106 8.96 -15.08 12.49
CA LYS A 106 9.01 -16.53 12.21
C LYS A 106 9.68 -16.81 10.86
N ILE A 107 9.48 -15.92 9.91
CA ILE A 107 10.11 -15.96 8.59
C ILE A 107 10.69 -14.58 8.33
N TYR A 108 11.95 -14.55 7.93
CA TYR A 108 12.63 -13.34 7.48
C TYR A 108 13.38 -13.65 6.20
N VAL A 109 13.11 -12.87 5.16
CA VAL A 109 13.74 -13.00 3.85
C VAL A 109 14.24 -11.63 3.43
N GLU A 110 15.53 -11.51 3.21
CA GLU A 110 16.14 -10.33 2.62
C GLU A 110 16.05 -10.38 1.10
N SER A 111 15.90 -9.25 0.47
CA SER A 111 16.00 -9.14 -0.98
C SER A 111 17.48 -9.14 -1.38
N GLU A 112 17.85 -10.02 -2.29
CA GLU A 112 19.20 -10.08 -2.80
C GLU A 112 19.56 -8.88 -3.69
N HIS A 113 18.53 -8.24 -4.29
CA HIS A 113 18.69 -7.09 -5.18
C HIS A 113 17.36 -6.32 -5.34
N GLU A 114 17.44 -5.10 -5.83
CA GLU A 114 16.30 -4.19 -5.93
C GLU A 114 15.22 -4.61 -6.96
N GLY A 115 15.55 -5.49 -7.89
CA GLY A 115 14.62 -5.98 -8.91
C GLY A 115 14.33 -5.04 -10.08
N THR A 116 14.80 -3.79 -10.06
CA THR A 116 14.56 -2.81 -11.15
C THR A 116 15.09 -3.30 -12.48
N SER A 117 16.29 -3.88 -12.51
CA SER A 117 16.90 -4.41 -13.73
C SER A 117 16.10 -5.56 -14.33
N ASP A 118 15.55 -6.45 -13.47
CA ASP A 118 14.73 -7.57 -13.91
C ASP A 118 13.40 -7.09 -14.48
N HIS A 119 12.81 -6.09 -13.84
CA HIS A 119 11.58 -5.47 -14.34
C HIS A 119 11.75 -4.82 -15.71
N LEU A 120 12.82 -4.04 -15.88
CA LEU A 120 13.15 -3.43 -17.18
C LEU A 120 13.46 -4.47 -18.25
N ARG A 121 14.19 -5.54 -17.90
CA ARG A 121 14.47 -6.67 -18.80
C ARG A 121 13.18 -7.35 -19.26
N ASN A 122 12.29 -7.67 -18.31
CA ASN A 122 10.98 -8.25 -18.62
C ASN A 122 10.20 -7.37 -19.60
N TRP A 123 10.16 -6.06 -19.39
CA TRP A 123 9.50 -5.11 -20.28
C TRP A 123 10.09 -5.13 -21.69
N LEU A 124 11.42 -5.04 -21.83
CA LEU A 124 12.12 -5.07 -23.13
C LEU A 124 11.90 -6.40 -23.86
N ASP A 125 11.91 -7.52 -23.16
CA ASP A 125 11.69 -8.84 -23.74
C ASP A 125 10.24 -9.01 -24.18
N CYS A 126 9.28 -8.43 -23.46
CA CYS A 126 7.89 -8.39 -23.88
C CYS A 126 7.65 -7.53 -25.14
N ILE A 127 8.38 -6.41 -25.29
CA ILE A 127 8.34 -5.63 -26.54
C ILE A 127 8.78 -6.49 -27.75
N ARG A 128 9.85 -7.29 -27.59
CA ARG A 128 10.37 -8.14 -28.66
C ARG A 128 9.49 -9.36 -28.94
N SER A 129 9.04 -10.02 -27.89
CA SER A 129 8.28 -11.27 -27.99
C SER A 129 6.78 -11.08 -28.19
N ARG A 130 6.27 -9.86 -27.95
CA ARG A 130 4.83 -9.53 -27.90
C ARG A 130 4.04 -10.32 -26.83
N LYS A 131 4.73 -10.86 -25.85
CA LYS A 131 4.10 -11.46 -24.66
C LYS A 131 3.65 -10.40 -23.67
N GLU A 132 2.71 -10.74 -22.82
CA GLU A 132 2.25 -9.86 -21.75
C GLU A 132 3.36 -9.70 -20.69
N PRO A 133 3.65 -8.46 -20.23
CA PRO A 133 4.63 -8.22 -19.19
C PRO A 133 4.09 -8.63 -17.80
N ASN A 134 4.99 -8.80 -16.83
CA ASN A 134 4.63 -9.10 -15.44
C ASN A 134 3.71 -8.02 -14.82
N ALA A 135 3.87 -6.76 -15.22
CA ALA A 135 2.99 -5.65 -14.85
C ALA A 135 2.26 -5.11 -16.08
N PRO A 136 1.18 -5.75 -16.53
CA PRO A 136 0.40 -5.31 -17.68
C PRO A 136 -0.38 -4.02 -17.39
N ILE A 137 -0.82 -3.35 -18.44
CA ILE A 137 -1.50 -2.04 -18.33
C ILE A 137 -2.71 -2.08 -17.39
N ARG A 138 -3.46 -3.18 -17.33
CA ARG A 138 -4.61 -3.32 -16.42
C ARG A 138 -4.23 -3.19 -14.95
N VAL A 139 -3.06 -3.69 -14.56
CA VAL A 139 -2.53 -3.59 -13.19
C VAL A 139 -2.21 -2.13 -12.86
N GLY A 140 -1.52 -1.44 -13.77
CA GLY A 140 -1.24 -0.01 -13.63
C GLY A 140 -2.51 0.85 -13.54
N VAL A 141 -3.51 0.55 -14.37
CA VAL A 141 -4.82 1.23 -14.35
C VAL A 141 -5.53 1.01 -13.01
N ALA A 142 -5.54 -0.21 -12.49
CA ALA A 142 -6.17 -0.52 -11.20
C ALA A 142 -5.48 0.23 -10.04
N ALA A 143 -4.15 0.23 -10.00
CA ALA A 143 -3.39 0.96 -8.98
C ALA A 143 -3.61 2.48 -9.07
N ALA A 144 -3.62 3.03 -10.28
CA ALA A 144 -3.91 4.45 -10.52
C ALA A 144 -5.34 4.81 -10.10
N ARG A 145 -6.33 3.97 -10.44
CA ARG A 145 -7.73 4.16 -10.05
C ARG A 145 -7.87 4.27 -8.53
N ALA A 146 -7.31 3.32 -7.78
CA ALA A 146 -7.37 3.35 -6.33
C ALA A 146 -6.73 4.63 -5.75
N ALA A 147 -5.58 5.06 -6.29
CA ALA A 147 -4.94 6.30 -5.90
C ALA A 147 -5.81 7.53 -6.23
N HIS A 148 -6.48 7.55 -7.37
CA HIS A 148 -7.38 8.65 -7.75
C HIS A 148 -8.65 8.72 -6.91
N ILE A 149 -9.23 7.57 -6.53
CA ILE A 149 -10.37 7.53 -5.59
C ILE A 149 -9.95 8.13 -4.25
N GLY A 150 -8.79 7.75 -3.72
CA GLY A 150 -8.22 8.33 -2.50
C GLY A 150 -7.95 9.83 -2.62
N ASN A 151 -7.39 10.28 -3.75
CA ASN A 151 -7.14 11.71 -4.00
C ASN A 151 -8.45 12.51 -4.11
N ALA A 152 -9.50 11.95 -4.71
CA ALA A 152 -10.81 12.59 -4.77
C ALA A 152 -11.41 12.77 -3.36
N ALA A 153 -11.29 11.76 -2.50
CA ALA A 153 -11.72 11.84 -1.10
C ALA A 153 -10.94 12.92 -0.33
N LEU A 154 -9.61 12.94 -0.48
CA LEU A 154 -8.75 13.93 0.13
C LEU A 154 -9.12 15.37 -0.29
N ARG A 155 -9.27 15.62 -1.59
CA ARG A 155 -9.57 16.95 -2.12
C ARG A 155 -10.98 17.44 -1.81
N SER A 156 -11.97 16.54 -1.75
CA SER A 156 -13.34 16.90 -1.44
C SER A 156 -13.63 17.02 0.06
N GLY A 157 -12.80 16.39 0.90
CA GLY A 157 -13.08 16.21 2.33
C GLY A 157 -14.28 15.32 2.62
N LYS A 158 -14.76 14.58 1.62
CA LYS A 158 -15.96 13.75 1.71
C LYS A 158 -15.61 12.28 1.50
N LYS A 159 -16.47 11.37 1.98
CA LYS A 159 -16.42 9.97 1.56
C LYS A 159 -16.76 9.90 0.06
N VAL A 160 -15.91 9.21 -0.69
CA VAL A 160 -16.09 9.01 -2.12
C VAL A 160 -16.36 7.53 -2.37
N ASN A 161 -17.45 7.22 -3.04
CA ASN A 161 -17.79 5.87 -3.50
C ASN A 161 -17.41 5.70 -4.96
N TRP A 162 -17.01 4.49 -5.32
CA TRP A 162 -16.72 4.11 -6.70
C TRP A 162 -17.83 3.21 -7.23
N ASP A 163 -18.45 3.62 -8.34
CA ASP A 163 -19.36 2.74 -9.10
C ASP A 163 -18.56 2.09 -10.23
N ASP A 164 -18.26 0.81 -10.03
CA ASP A 164 -17.45 0.05 -10.99
C ASP A 164 -18.18 -0.22 -12.31
N LYS A 165 -19.52 -0.28 -12.30
CA LYS A 165 -20.32 -0.48 -13.51
C LYS A 165 -20.35 0.77 -14.40
N GLN A 166 -20.47 1.94 -13.77
CA GLN A 166 -20.52 3.22 -14.47
C GLN A 166 -19.14 3.86 -14.62
N GLN A 167 -18.10 3.31 -13.97
CA GLN A 167 -16.74 3.87 -13.89
C GLN A 167 -16.75 5.32 -13.43
N LYS A 168 -17.50 5.61 -12.36
CA LYS A 168 -17.74 6.97 -11.85
C LYS A 168 -17.57 7.07 -10.35
N LEU A 169 -17.20 8.28 -9.93
CA LEU A 169 -17.16 8.67 -8.53
C LEU A 169 -18.53 9.23 -8.10
N ALA A 170 -18.97 8.84 -6.90
CA ALA A 170 -20.11 9.43 -6.21
C ALA A 170 -19.66 9.96 -4.84
N PHE A 171 -19.95 11.21 -4.55
CA PHE A 171 -19.58 11.86 -3.30
C PHE A 171 -20.74 11.73 -2.29
N ALA A 172 -20.41 11.35 -1.05
CA ALA A 172 -21.41 11.38 0.02
C ALA A 172 -21.86 12.82 0.31
N GLU A 173 -23.08 12.97 0.72
CA GLU A 173 -23.67 14.26 1.10
C GLU A 173 -23.01 14.87 2.34
#